data_ef4887119fb2930108eaa4e0ce12cc19
#
_entry.id   ef4887119fb2930108eaa4e0ce12cc19
#
_cell.length_a   1.000
_cell.length_b   1.000
_cell.length_c   1.000
_cell.angle_alpha   90.00
_cell.angle_beta   90.00
_cell.angle_gamma   90.00
#
_symmetry.space_group_name_H-M   'P 1'
#
loop_
_entity.id
_entity.type
_entity.pdbx_description
1 polymer ?
#
loop_
_entity_poly.entity_id
_entity_poly.type
_entity_poly.pdbx_seq_one_letter_code
_entity_poly.pdbx_strand_id
1 'polypeptide(L)'
;MTACAVGAYAFAEYVLGHTGPLFAATSSLIALGFSRDPRLRRVVEVGLGCTIGIVVGDLLLHWLGAGIWQAAVVLLFSILLARFLDSGTIFTTQLGLQSLLVVLLPAPAGGPFTRSIDAVVGGVFALAVTFLIPKDPRREPRNDVKKLLHELAEVLRECSSALTHSDSTQAWHALIRGRNCQPLVDAMRQTLRSSGEVATLAPAYRRYRDE
;
A
#
# COMPACT_ATOMS: atom_id res chain seq x y z
N MET A 1 -6.43 -9.49 -6.29
CA MET A 1 -5.44 -9.90 -5.29
C MET A 1 -5.18 -11.40 -5.34
N THR A 2 -6.17 -12.25 -5.07
CA THR A 2 -6.03 -13.72 -5.06
C THR A 2 -5.44 -14.28 -6.35
N ALA A 3 -5.94 -13.85 -7.52
CA ALA A 3 -5.42 -14.29 -8.82
C ALA A 3 -3.94 -13.92 -9.04
N CYS A 4 -3.49 -12.76 -8.53
CA CYS A 4 -2.10 -12.35 -8.60
C CYS A 4 -1.20 -13.22 -7.72
N ALA A 5 -1.62 -13.47 -6.48
CA ALA A 5 -0.87 -14.30 -5.54
C ALA A 5 -0.75 -15.76 -6.04
N VAL A 6 -1.86 -16.31 -6.56
CA VAL A 6 -1.86 -17.65 -7.15
C VAL A 6 -1.03 -17.69 -8.43
N GLY A 7 -1.10 -16.65 -9.27
CA GLY A 7 -0.27 -16.55 -10.48
C GLY A 7 1.23 -16.46 -10.18
N ALA A 8 1.61 -15.64 -9.17
CA ALA A 8 3.01 -15.55 -8.75
C ALA A 8 3.52 -16.88 -8.15
N TYR A 9 2.69 -17.54 -7.34
CA TYR A 9 3.00 -18.86 -6.78
C TYR A 9 3.18 -19.90 -7.89
N ALA A 10 2.20 -20.02 -8.80
CA ALA A 10 2.25 -20.97 -9.90
C ALA A 10 3.45 -20.72 -10.82
N PHE A 11 3.77 -19.47 -11.10
CA PHE A 11 4.95 -19.13 -11.90
C PHE A 11 6.25 -19.58 -11.21
N ALA A 12 6.40 -19.31 -9.94
CA ALA A 12 7.59 -19.73 -9.19
C ALA A 12 7.69 -21.26 -9.06
N GLU A 13 6.58 -21.97 -8.92
CA GLU A 13 6.56 -23.43 -8.83
C GLU A 13 6.80 -24.10 -10.18
N TYR A 14 6.07 -23.71 -11.25
CA TYR A 14 6.12 -24.40 -12.53
C TYR A 14 7.23 -23.92 -13.46
N VAL A 15 7.65 -22.65 -13.38
CA VAL A 15 8.68 -22.09 -14.27
C VAL A 15 10.05 -22.11 -13.63
N LEU A 16 10.15 -21.76 -12.33
CA LEU A 16 11.43 -21.76 -11.61
C LEU A 16 11.71 -23.09 -10.91
N GLY A 17 10.72 -23.99 -10.80
CA GLY A 17 10.87 -25.28 -10.16
C GLY A 17 11.05 -25.22 -8.64
N HIS A 18 10.67 -24.11 -8.01
CA HIS A 18 10.79 -23.95 -6.56
C HIS A 18 9.70 -24.73 -5.84
N THR A 19 10.05 -25.47 -4.81
CA THR A 19 9.11 -26.23 -3.99
C THR A 19 8.49 -25.34 -2.92
N GLY A 20 7.18 -25.07 -3.04
CA GLY A 20 6.42 -24.28 -2.06
C GLY A 20 6.84 -22.80 -1.97
N PRO A 21 6.78 -22.01 -3.08
CA PRO A 21 7.25 -20.63 -3.12
C PRO A 21 6.30 -19.67 -2.38
N LEU A 22 6.21 -19.82 -1.07
CA LEU A 22 5.33 -19.01 -0.20
C LEU A 22 5.66 -17.50 -0.29
N PHE A 23 6.93 -17.17 -0.47
CA PHE A 23 7.39 -15.79 -0.53
C PHE A 23 6.94 -15.08 -1.81
N ALA A 24 6.74 -15.79 -2.93
CA ALA A 24 6.17 -15.24 -4.14
C ALA A 24 4.70 -14.84 -3.96
N ALA A 25 3.91 -15.73 -3.32
CA ALA A 25 2.51 -15.44 -3.02
C ALA A 25 2.36 -14.33 -1.98
N THR A 26 3.11 -14.40 -0.87
CA THR A 26 3.01 -13.43 0.23
C THR A 26 3.47 -12.05 -0.18
N SER A 27 4.60 -11.90 -0.90
CA SER A 27 5.08 -10.60 -1.35
C SER A 27 4.09 -9.94 -2.32
N SER A 28 3.50 -10.70 -3.27
CA SER A 28 2.49 -10.18 -4.19
C SER A 28 1.19 -9.80 -3.46
N LEU A 29 0.75 -10.59 -2.48
CA LEU A 29 -0.44 -10.33 -1.68
C LEU A 29 -0.26 -9.07 -0.81
N ILE A 30 0.89 -8.95 -0.15
CA ILE A 30 1.21 -7.82 0.71
C ILE A 30 1.34 -6.54 -0.11
N ALA A 31 2.04 -6.59 -1.25
CA ALA A 31 2.19 -5.44 -2.14
C ALA A 31 0.84 -4.90 -2.63
N LEU A 32 -0.12 -5.78 -2.96
CA LEU A 32 -1.46 -5.41 -3.42
C LEU A 32 -2.47 -5.19 -2.29
N GLY A 33 -2.29 -5.84 -1.13
CA GLY A 33 -3.31 -5.98 -0.10
C GLY A 33 -3.40 -4.83 0.90
N PHE A 34 -2.35 -4.05 1.08
CA PHE A 34 -2.29 -3.02 2.13
C PHE A 34 -3.02 -1.72 1.80
N SER A 35 -3.66 -1.60 0.64
CA SER A 35 -4.31 -0.34 0.26
C SER A 35 -5.64 -0.57 -0.42
N ARG A 36 -6.70 0.06 0.09
CA ARG A 36 -7.92 0.32 -0.69
C ARG A 36 -7.60 1.12 -1.95
N ASP A 37 -6.47 1.85 -1.92
CA ASP A 37 -5.87 2.58 -3.03
C ASP A 37 -4.42 2.14 -3.22
N PRO A 38 -4.12 1.25 -4.18
CA PRO A 38 -2.75 0.92 -4.54
C PRO A 38 -2.11 2.13 -5.26
N ARG A 39 -1.59 3.07 -4.49
CA ARG A 39 -0.67 4.07 -5.04
C ARG A 39 0.56 3.31 -5.50
N LEU A 40 0.94 3.46 -6.77
CA LEU A 40 2.13 2.81 -7.36
C LEU A 40 3.34 2.93 -6.43
N ARG A 41 3.58 4.12 -5.89
CA ARG A 41 4.64 4.39 -4.92
C ARG A 41 4.58 3.45 -3.72
N ARG A 42 3.39 3.24 -3.16
CA ARG A 42 3.22 2.37 -1.98
C ARG A 42 3.43 0.89 -2.31
N VAL A 43 2.96 0.44 -3.49
CA VAL A 43 3.21 -0.93 -3.96
C VAL A 43 4.71 -1.16 -4.14
N VAL A 44 5.42 -0.18 -4.71
CA VAL A 44 6.88 -0.22 -4.86
C VAL A 44 7.58 -0.21 -3.50
N GLU A 45 7.20 0.69 -2.59
CA GLU A 45 7.79 0.77 -1.23
C GLU A 45 7.61 -0.57 -0.48
N VAL A 46 6.42 -1.16 -0.53
CA VAL A 46 6.14 -2.45 0.10
C VAL A 46 6.91 -3.58 -0.58
N GLY A 47 6.89 -3.62 -1.92
CA GLY A 47 7.60 -4.63 -2.69
C GLY A 47 9.11 -4.59 -2.45
N LEU A 48 9.70 -3.40 -2.45
CA LEU A 48 11.12 -3.20 -2.13
C LEU A 48 11.42 -3.58 -0.68
N GLY A 49 10.58 -3.17 0.27
CA GLY A 49 10.74 -3.53 1.68
C GLY A 49 10.72 -5.04 1.89
N CYS A 50 9.78 -5.75 1.26
CA CYS A 50 9.72 -7.21 1.28
C CYS A 50 10.97 -7.84 0.69
N THR A 51 11.36 -7.43 -0.52
CA THR A 51 12.49 -8.01 -1.24
C THR A 51 13.81 -7.79 -0.50
N ILE A 52 14.08 -6.54 -0.09
CA ILE A 52 15.30 -6.20 0.65
C ILE A 52 15.32 -6.92 2.01
N GLY A 53 14.17 -6.99 2.71
CA GLY A 53 14.07 -7.70 3.98
C GLY A 53 14.42 -9.19 3.86
N ILE A 54 13.94 -9.86 2.80
CA ILE A 54 14.24 -11.26 2.53
C ILE A 54 15.71 -11.44 2.17
N VAL A 55 16.27 -10.59 1.30
CA VAL A 55 17.70 -10.63 0.93
C VAL A 55 18.60 -10.44 2.15
N VAL A 56 18.29 -9.45 2.98
CA VAL A 56 19.04 -9.18 4.22
C VAL A 56 18.90 -10.35 5.19
N GLY A 57 17.69 -10.89 5.34
CA GLY A 57 17.43 -12.06 6.17
C GLY A 57 18.22 -13.28 5.70
N ASP A 58 18.18 -13.62 4.40
CA ASP A 58 18.93 -14.74 3.82
C ASP A 58 20.43 -14.56 3.98
N LEU A 59 20.95 -13.36 3.74
CA LEU A 59 22.37 -13.04 3.89
C LEU A 59 22.85 -13.22 5.33
N LEU A 60 22.12 -12.65 6.28
CA LEU A 60 22.46 -12.73 7.70
C LEU A 60 22.26 -14.14 8.26
N LEU A 61 21.23 -14.87 7.79
CA LEU A 61 21.03 -16.27 8.14
C LEU A 61 22.21 -17.15 7.70
N HIS A 62 22.76 -16.88 6.52
CA HIS A 62 23.92 -17.61 6.01
C HIS A 62 25.18 -17.38 6.87
N TRP A 63 25.34 -16.19 7.45
CA TRP A 63 26.51 -15.82 8.26
C TRP A 63 26.35 -16.16 9.74
N LEU A 64 25.19 -15.91 10.33
CA LEU A 64 24.93 -16.07 11.75
C LEU A 64 24.29 -17.41 12.13
N GLY A 65 23.69 -18.11 11.13
CA GLY A 65 22.88 -19.30 11.38
C GLY A 65 21.49 -18.97 11.91
N ALA A 66 20.71 -20.02 12.24
CA ALA A 66 19.36 -19.90 12.76
C ALA A 66 19.34 -19.98 14.29
N GLY A 67 18.56 -19.09 14.94
CA GLY A 67 18.36 -19.09 16.38
C GLY A 67 17.66 -17.83 16.88
N ILE A 68 17.22 -17.83 18.14
CA ILE A 68 16.42 -16.74 18.71
C ILE A 68 17.24 -15.45 18.84
N TRP A 69 18.47 -15.53 19.30
CA TRP A 69 19.34 -14.35 19.43
C TRP A 69 19.79 -13.81 18.06
N GLN A 70 19.97 -14.70 17.08
CA GLN A 70 20.25 -14.34 15.69
C GLN A 70 19.08 -13.57 15.09
N ALA A 71 17.85 -14.03 15.32
CA ALA A 71 16.63 -13.31 14.92
C ALA A 71 16.57 -11.89 15.48
N ALA A 72 16.96 -11.70 16.75
CA ALA A 72 17.03 -10.38 17.37
C ALA A 72 18.07 -9.47 16.69
N VAL A 73 19.26 -9.99 16.39
CA VAL A 73 20.32 -9.25 15.69
C VAL A 73 19.88 -8.89 14.27
N VAL A 74 19.29 -9.84 13.54
CA VAL A 74 18.77 -9.61 12.17
C VAL A 74 17.69 -8.55 12.18
N LEU A 75 16.75 -8.60 13.11
CA LEU A 75 15.68 -7.61 13.24
C LEU A 75 16.25 -6.22 13.55
N LEU A 76 17.19 -6.11 14.49
CA LEU A 76 17.85 -4.86 14.84
C LEU A 76 18.57 -4.26 13.63
N PHE A 77 19.37 -5.07 12.93
CA PHE A 77 20.08 -4.66 11.72
C PHE A 77 19.13 -4.20 10.62
N SER A 78 18.05 -4.93 10.42
CA SER A 78 17.01 -4.62 9.42
C SER A 78 16.32 -3.30 9.71
N ILE A 79 16.00 -3.00 10.97
CA ILE A 79 15.41 -1.73 11.38
C ILE A 79 16.40 -0.58 11.19
N LEU A 80 17.67 -0.76 11.58
CA LEU A 80 18.71 0.25 11.37
C LEU A 80 18.93 0.54 9.88
N LEU A 81 18.99 -0.51 9.06
CA LEU A 81 19.10 -0.38 7.60
C LEU A 81 17.91 0.38 7.01
N ALA A 82 16.70 0.06 7.44
CA ALA A 82 15.50 0.76 6.99
C ALA A 82 15.52 2.25 7.35
N ARG A 83 15.99 2.58 8.54
CA ARG A 83 16.17 3.98 8.98
C ARG A 83 17.23 4.71 8.19
N PHE A 84 18.30 4.03 7.80
CA PHE A 84 19.37 4.59 6.97
C PHE A 84 18.88 4.86 5.52
N LEU A 85 17.99 4.02 4.98
CA LEU A 85 17.40 4.22 3.66
C LEU A 85 16.30 5.30 3.63
N ASP A 86 16.03 5.98 4.74
CA ASP A 86 15.01 7.04 4.88
C ASP A 86 13.63 6.60 4.39
N SER A 87 13.19 5.49 4.87
CA SER A 87 11.96 4.89 4.39
C SER A 87 10.82 5.11 5.35
N GLY A 88 9.61 5.20 4.80
CA GLY A 88 8.39 5.32 5.58
C GLY A 88 8.16 4.13 6.51
N THR A 89 7.28 4.29 7.48
CA THR A 89 6.95 3.27 8.49
C THR A 89 6.58 1.92 7.87
N ILE A 90 5.93 1.93 6.70
CA ILE A 90 5.50 0.72 5.99
C ILE A 90 6.68 -0.07 5.46
N PHE A 91 7.65 0.60 4.86
CA PHE A 91 8.88 -0.02 4.39
C PHE A 91 9.64 -0.67 5.53
N THR A 92 9.84 0.07 6.64
CA THR A 92 10.56 -0.42 7.83
C THR A 92 9.89 -1.65 8.43
N THR A 93 8.56 -1.64 8.56
CA THR A 93 7.82 -2.80 9.08
C THR A 93 7.90 -4.00 8.16
N GLN A 94 7.81 -3.81 6.86
CA GLN A 94 7.92 -4.90 5.90
C GLN A 94 9.33 -5.50 5.87
N LEU A 95 10.36 -4.65 5.85
CA LEU A 95 11.74 -5.09 5.87
C LEU A 95 12.03 -5.90 7.14
N GLY A 96 11.65 -5.41 8.31
CA GLY A 96 11.85 -6.11 9.58
C GLY A 96 11.05 -7.42 9.67
N LEU A 97 9.78 -7.41 9.26
CA LEU A 97 8.92 -8.59 9.29
C LEU A 97 9.46 -9.70 8.38
N GLN A 98 9.84 -9.35 7.15
CA GLN A 98 10.32 -10.34 6.19
C GLN A 98 11.68 -10.92 6.56
N SER A 99 12.61 -10.10 7.04
CA SER A 99 13.90 -10.58 7.51
C SER A 99 13.76 -11.53 8.72
N LEU A 100 12.84 -11.22 9.64
CA LEU A 100 12.53 -12.08 10.77
C LEU A 100 11.92 -13.41 10.34
N LEU A 101 10.96 -13.39 9.39
CA LEU A 101 10.34 -14.60 8.86
C LEU A 101 11.36 -15.52 8.18
N VAL A 102 12.33 -14.96 7.47
CA VAL A 102 13.39 -15.73 6.83
C VAL A 102 14.23 -16.51 7.86
N VAL A 103 14.54 -15.89 8.99
CA VAL A 103 15.37 -16.52 10.05
C VAL A 103 14.59 -17.57 10.83
N LEU A 104 13.28 -17.36 11.03
CA LEU A 104 12.45 -18.27 11.82
C LEU A 104 11.91 -19.45 11.03
N LEU A 105 11.78 -19.34 9.69
CA LEU A 105 11.31 -20.43 8.85
C LEU A 105 12.46 -21.40 8.48
N PRO A 106 12.17 -22.71 8.38
CA PRO A 106 13.15 -23.71 7.94
C PRO A 106 13.75 -23.35 6.59
N ALA A 107 15.03 -23.67 6.38
CA ALA A 107 15.73 -23.38 5.12
C ALA A 107 15.00 -24.00 3.91
N PRO A 108 14.90 -23.30 2.78
CA PRO A 108 14.24 -23.81 1.59
C PRO A 108 15.07 -24.96 0.96
N ALA A 109 14.40 -25.95 0.39
CA ALA A 109 15.06 -27.06 -0.29
C ALA A 109 15.85 -26.65 -1.55
N GLY A 110 15.53 -25.46 -2.12
CA GLY A 110 16.15 -24.93 -3.36
C GLY A 110 17.48 -24.19 -3.18
N GLY A 111 18.01 -24.10 -1.96
CA GLY A 111 19.28 -23.43 -1.69
C GLY A 111 19.16 -21.98 -1.20
N PRO A 112 20.30 -21.31 -0.92
CA PRO A 112 20.34 -19.94 -0.48
C PRO A 112 19.76 -19.01 -1.57
N PHE A 113 19.07 -17.94 -1.17
CA PHE A 113 18.45 -16.95 -2.05
C PHE A 113 17.21 -17.40 -2.85
N THR A 114 16.75 -18.65 -2.76
CA THR A 114 15.50 -19.08 -3.39
C THR A 114 14.33 -18.19 -2.97
N ARG A 115 14.24 -17.84 -1.68
CA ARG A 115 13.23 -16.95 -1.12
C ARG A 115 13.32 -15.53 -1.67
N SER A 116 14.53 -15.04 -1.88
CA SER A 116 14.80 -13.73 -2.45
C SER A 116 14.30 -13.64 -3.89
N ILE A 117 14.54 -14.69 -4.69
CA ILE A 117 14.02 -14.79 -6.06
C ILE A 117 12.51 -14.84 -6.07
N ASP A 118 11.90 -15.65 -5.21
CA ASP A 118 10.44 -15.75 -5.07
C ASP A 118 9.81 -14.39 -4.72
N ALA A 119 10.44 -13.64 -3.82
CA ALA A 119 9.96 -12.31 -3.43
C ALA A 119 10.03 -11.31 -4.58
N VAL A 120 11.10 -11.34 -5.38
CA VAL A 120 11.23 -10.52 -6.60
C VAL A 120 10.13 -10.87 -7.59
N VAL A 121 9.89 -12.15 -7.85
CA VAL A 121 8.81 -12.62 -8.72
C VAL A 121 7.45 -12.10 -8.23
N GLY A 122 7.15 -12.27 -6.95
CA GLY A 122 5.92 -11.78 -6.35
C GLY A 122 5.76 -10.25 -6.49
N GLY A 123 6.83 -9.49 -6.28
CA GLY A 123 6.87 -8.04 -6.46
C GLY A 123 6.61 -7.62 -7.91
N VAL A 124 7.24 -8.29 -8.87
CA VAL A 124 7.03 -8.06 -10.31
C VAL A 124 5.58 -8.35 -10.72
N PHE A 125 5.00 -9.46 -10.24
CA PHE A 125 3.59 -9.78 -10.49
C PHE A 125 2.66 -8.71 -9.90
N ALA A 126 2.93 -8.23 -8.69
CA ALA A 126 2.14 -7.17 -8.07
C ALA A 126 2.20 -5.87 -8.87
N LEU A 127 3.38 -5.49 -9.35
CA LEU A 127 3.56 -4.32 -10.21
C LEU A 127 2.84 -4.52 -11.56
N ALA A 128 3.01 -5.66 -12.22
CA ALA A 128 2.35 -5.97 -13.48
C ALA A 128 0.82 -5.85 -13.36
N VAL A 129 0.23 -6.44 -12.32
CA VAL A 129 -1.22 -6.35 -12.07
C VAL A 129 -1.65 -4.91 -11.78
N THR A 130 -0.85 -4.14 -11.05
CA THR A 130 -1.13 -2.73 -10.77
C THR A 130 -1.11 -1.88 -12.05
N PHE A 131 -0.23 -2.20 -12.99
CA PHE A 131 -0.18 -1.55 -14.30
C PHE A 131 -1.29 -2.01 -15.27
N LEU A 132 -1.65 -3.31 -15.23
CA LEU A 132 -2.67 -3.88 -16.12
C LEU A 132 -4.11 -3.51 -15.71
N ILE A 133 -4.35 -3.26 -14.41
CA ILE A 133 -5.65 -2.87 -13.89
C ILE A 133 -5.58 -1.39 -13.45
N PRO A 134 -5.54 -0.44 -14.39
CA PRO A 134 -5.53 0.96 -14.06
C PRO A 134 -6.86 1.31 -13.38
N LYS A 135 -6.83 1.64 -12.11
CA LYS A 135 -7.97 2.31 -11.47
C LYS A 135 -8.04 3.71 -12.04
N ASP A 136 -9.23 4.10 -12.47
CA ASP A 136 -9.49 5.45 -12.95
C ASP A 136 -9.20 6.46 -11.81
N PRO A 137 -8.13 7.26 -11.92
CA PRO A 137 -7.74 8.18 -10.86
C PRO A 137 -8.76 9.28 -10.62
N ARG A 138 -9.75 9.42 -11.51
CA ARG A 138 -10.82 10.44 -11.44
C ARG A 138 -12.02 9.98 -10.61
N ARG A 139 -12.21 8.68 -10.40
CA ARG A 139 -13.39 8.16 -9.70
C ARG A 139 -13.44 8.59 -8.24
N GLU A 140 -12.32 8.56 -7.55
CA GLU A 140 -12.25 8.90 -6.14
C GLU A 140 -12.45 10.40 -5.89
N PRO A 141 -11.68 11.32 -6.53
CA PRO A 141 -11.91 12.75 -6.38
C PRO A 141 -13.34 13.15 -6.73
N ARG A 142 -13.89 12.58 -7.81
CA ARG A 142 -15.26 12.85 -8.23
C ARG A 142 -16.30 12.41 -7.20
N ASN A 143 -16.08 11.29 -6.52
CA ASN A 143 -16.98 10.82 -5.47
C ASN A 143 -16.87 11.69 -4.22
N ASP A 144 -15.66 12.12 -3.85
CA ASP A 144 -15.45 12.98 -2.69
C ASP A 144 -16.03 14.38 -2.94
N VAL A 145 -15.87 14.94 -4.15
CA VAL A 145 -16.53 16.18 -4.55
C VAL A 145 -18.05 16.03 -4.47
N LYS A 146 -18.63 14.96 -4.98
CA LYS A 146 -20.07 14.72 -4.90
C LYS A 146 -20.57 14.64 -3.47
N LYS A 147 -19.86 13.94 -2.58
CA LYS A 147 -20.20 13.87 -1.15
C LYS A 147 -20.15 15.24 -0.50
N LEU A 148 -19.08 16.01 -0.74
CA LEU A 148 -18.93 17.34 -0.20
C LEU A 148 -20.06 18.28 -0.69
N LEU A 149 -20.37 18.27 -1.99
CA LEU A 149 -21.46 19.09 -2.55
C LEU A 149 -22.81 18.68 -1.98
N HIS A 150 -23.05 17.39 -1.76
CA HIS A 150 -24.29 16.91 -1.15
C HIS A 150 -24.43 17.41 0.29
N GLU A 151 -23.38 17.26 1.12
CA GLU A 151 -23.41 17.76 2.51
C GLU A 151 -23.56 19.28 2.58
N LEU A 152 -22.88 20.02 1.71
CA LEU A 152 -23.05 21.49 1.63
C LEU A 152 -24.48 21.89 1.24
N ALA A 153 -25.10 21.16 0.30
CA ALA A 153 -26.47 21.40 -0.09
C ALA A 153 -27.44 21.17 1.08
N GLU A 154 -27.21 20.13 1.89
CA GLU A 154 -28.02 19.86 3.09
C GLU A 154 -27.83 20.96 4.15
N VAL A 155 -26.60 21.39 4.41
CA VAL A 155 -26.33 22.52 5.33
C VAL A 155 -27.03 23.79 4.89
N LEU A 156 -27.00 24.09 3.57
CA LEU A 156 -27.71 25.27 3.05
C LEU A 156 -29.22 25.17 3.19
N ARG A 157 -29.82 23.98 2.99
CA ARG A 157 -31.25 23.74 3.20
C ARG A 157 -31.63 23.90 4.67
N GLU A 158 -30.83 23.36 5.60
CA GLU A 158 -31.05 23.55 7.04
C GLU A 158 -30.93 25.02 7.45
N CYS A 159 -29.94 25.76 6.93
CA CYS A 159 -29.83 27.21 7.14
C CYS A 159 -31.06 27.98 6.61
N SER A 160 -31.51 27.65 5.39
CA SER A 160 -32.70 28.27 4.80
C SER A 160 -33.94 28.01 5.63
N SER A 161 -34.13 26.76 6.10
CA SER A 161 -35.27 26.41 6.97
C SER A 161 -35.22 27.15 8.30
N ALA A 162 -34.03 27.21 8.92
CA ALA A 162 -33.83 27.93 10.19
C ALA A 162 -34.17 29.44 10.07
N LEU A 163 -33.79 30.05 8.96
CA LEU A 163 -34.10 31.47 8.70
C LEU A 163 -35.59 31.68 8.46
N THR A 164 -36.23 30.78 7.69
CA THR A 164 -37.67 30.89 7.39
C THR A 164 -38.54 30.76 8.64
N HIS A 165 -38.16 29.88 9.57
CA HIS A 165 -38.93 29.60 10.78
C HIS A 165 -38.40 30.37 12.01
N SER A 166 -37.34 31.20 11.85
CA SER A 166 -36.66 31.91 12.94
C SER A 166 -36.24 30.96 14.09
N ASP A 167 -35.83 29.74 13.73
CA ASP A 167 -35.45 28.68 14.69
C ASP A 167 -33.94 28.69 14.94
N SER A 168 -33.56 29.20 16.12
CA SER A 168 -32.16 29.28 16.54
C SER A 168 -31.53 27.89 16.78
N THR A 169 -32.32 26.88 17.14
CA THR A 169 -31.85 25.51 17.36
C THR A 169 -31.45 24.89 16.04
N GLN A 170 -32.29 25.03 15.00
CA GLN A 170 -31.93 24.58 13.65
C GLN A 170 -30.70 25.30 13.09
N ALA A 171 -30.59 26.62 13.34
CA ALA A 171 -29.41 27.37 12.93
C ALA A 171 -28.12 26.85 13.57
N TRP A 172 -28.20 26.47 14.85
CA TRP A 172 -27.06 25.87 15.56
C TRP A 172 -26.69 24.48 15.00
N HIS A 173 -27.66 23.64 14.69
CA HIS A 173 -27.45 22.37 14.05
C HIS A 173 -26.77 22.49 12.67
N ALA A 174 -27.26 23.40 11.84
CA ALA A 174 -26.67 23.71 10.55
C ALA A 174 -25.22 24.20 10.68
N LEU A 175 -24.90 25.01 11.68
CA LEU A 175 -23.52 25.43 11.95
C LEU A 175 -22.60 24.29 12.33
N ILE A 176 -23.04 23.40 13.22
CA ILE A 176 -22.28 22.21 13.63
C ILE A 176 -22.03 21.30 12.42
N ARG A 177 -23.09 21.05 11.62
CA ARG A 177 -22.99 20.22 10.42
C ARG A 177 -22.03 20.83 9.40
N GLY A 178 -22.08 22.15 9.18
CA GLY A 178 -21.15 22.87 8.33
C GLY A 178 -19.69 22.72 8.77
N ARG A 179 -19.41 22.80 10.08
CA ARG A 179 -18.07 22.54 10.64
C ARG A 179 -17.61 21.11 10.42
N ASN A 180 -18.53 20.14 10.49
CA ASN A 180 -18.24 18.74 10.23
C ASN A 180 -17.94 18.43 8.74
N CYS A 181 -18.14 19.38 7.81
CA CYS A 181 -17.69 19.25 6.43
C CYS A 181 -16.17 19.41 6.26
N GLN A 182 -15.47 19.99 7.25
CA GLN A 182 -14.02 20.21 7.15
C GLN A 182 -13.22 18.93 6.89
N PRO A 183 -13.45 17.79 7.55
CA PRO A 183 -12.78 16.54 7.24
C PRO A 183 -13.00 16.06 5.79
N LEU A 184 -14.18 16.35 5.21
CA LEU A 184 -14.48 16.00 3.81
C LEU A 184 -13.66 16.84 2.84
N VAL A 185 -13.45 18.13 3.15
CA VAL A 185 -12.57 19.02 2.38
C VAL A 185 -11.13 18.52 2.43
N ASP A 186 -10.66 18.13 3.60
CA ASP A 186 -9.29 17.64 3.77
C ASP A 186 -9.09 16.31 3.08
N ALA A 187 -10.05 15.38 3.14
CA ALA A 187 -10.06 14.13 2.40
C ALA A 187 -10.01 14.38 0.88
N MET A 188 -10.85 15.30 0.38
CA MET A 188 -10.87 15.69 -1.04
C MET A 188 -9.51 16.25 -1.48
N ARG A 189 -8.92 17.16 -0.70
CA ARG A 189 -7.58 17.72 -0.99
C ARG A 189 -6.52 16.62 -1.06
N GLN A 190 -6.56 15.67 -0.13
CA GLN A 190 -5.63 14.54 -0.11
C GLN A 190 -5.81 13.65 -1.35
N THR A 191 -7.05 13.36 -1.74
CA THR A 191 -7.37 12.54 -2.91
C THR A 191 -6.94 13.23 -4.21
N LEU A 192 -7.13 14.55 -4.33
CA LEU A 192 -6.66 15.33 -5.48
C LEU A 192 -5.14 15.31 -5.60
N ARG A 193 -4.41 15.51 -4.51
CA ARG A 193 -2.93 15.42 -4.51
C ARG A 193 -2.45 14.06 -4.97
N SER A 194 -3.04 12.98 -4.44
CA SER A 194 -2.66 11.62 -4.82
C SER A 194 -3.00 11.27 -6.26
N SER A 195 -4.12 11.79 -6.79
CA SER A 195 -4.50 11.59 -8.20
C SER A 195 -3.54 12.32 -9.15
N GLY A 196 -3.05 13.51 -8.75
CA GLY A 196 -2.02 14.24 -9.50
C GLY A 196 -0.70 13.47 -9.58
N GLU A 197 -0.26 12.85 -8.48
CA GLU A 197 0.95 12.02 -8.48
C GLU A 197 0.82 10.80 -9.40
N VAL A 198 -0.34 10.13 -9.41
CA VAL A 198 -0.61 8.98 -10.30
C VAL A 198 -0.65 9.42 -11.76
N ALA A 199 -1.23 10.57 -12.07
CA ALA A 199 -1.29 11.10 -13.43
C ALA A 199 0.09 11.44 -14.00
N THR A 200 1.06 11.82 -13.15
CA THR A 200 2.45 12.08 -13.58
C THR A 200 3.24 10.81 -13.86
N LEU A 201 2.93 9.71 -13.16
CA LEU A 201 3.68 8.45 -13.25
C LEU A 201 3.11 7.49 -14.32
N ALA A 202 1.83 7.59 -14.65
CA ALA A 202 1.16 6.69 -15.59
C ALA A 202 1.08 7.31 -16.99
N PRO A 203 1.79 6.75 -18.01
CA PRO A 203 1.81 7.32 -19.37
C PRO A 203 0.43 7.37 -20.03
N ALA A 204 -0.48 6.46 -19.67
CA ALA A 204 -1.85 6.43 -20.19
C ALA A 204 -2.70 7.65 -19.79
N TYR A 205 -2.35 8.32 -18.69
CA TYR A 205 -3.09 9.47 -18.17
C TYR A 205 -2.41 10.82 -18.38
N ARG A 206 -1.26 10.85 -19.03
CA ARG A 206 -0.49 12.07 -19.34
C ARG A 206 -1.30 13.08 -20.17
N ARG A 207 -2.25 12.59 -20.96
CA ARG A 207 -3.13 13.38 -21.85
C ARG A 207 -4.14 14.26 -21.06
N TYR A 208 -4.34 14.00 -19.79
CA TYR A 208 -5.36 14.66 -18.94
C TYR A 208 -4.77 15.58 -17.88
N ARG A 209 -3.46 15.90 -17.99
CA ARG A 209 -2.78 16.77 -17.03
C ARG A 209 -3.15 18.24 -17.19
N ASP A 210 -3.56 18.62 -18.37
CA ASP A 210 -3.74 20.02 -18.79
C ASP A 210 -5.25 20.42 -18.87
N GLU A 211 -6.16 19.55 -18.43
CA GLU A 211 -7.58 19.84 -18.21
C GLU A 211 -7.89 19.97 -16.70
#